data_a62ff5cfd99cd8cc6941967e1ca1b5fb
#
_entry.id   a62ff5cfd99cd8cc6941967e1ca1b5fb
#
_cell.length_a   1.000
_cell.length_b   1.000
_cell.length_c   1.000
_cell.angle_alpha   90.00
_cell.angle_beta   90.00
_cell.angle_gamma   90.00
#
_symmetry.space_group_name_H-M   'P 1'
#
loop_
_entity.id
_entity.type
_entity.pdbx_description
1 polymer ?
#
loop_
_entity_poly.entity_id
_entity_poly.type
_entity_poly.pdbx_seq_one_letter_code
_entity_poly.pdbx_strand_id
1 'polypeptide(L)'
;MSHTFDDSLQRRQSRDPDHSFIVQAPAGSGKTELLTQRMLGLLSRVENPEEVVAITFTRKAAAEMNHRLVKRLQAANAEPEKDLEPHEQISRELALAALKNDRERGWNLLLQPSRLRIRTIDSLCSELARQLPVLSGLGGGQQVAEDAEPLYRLAAARTMATIEDSHDDLQADIIRVLDRYDNQYDRLVDLLTSMLSHREQWIGHLLAIRAGDGFDREALEGALAQLVEAELRSTLELARSEDLLSRLVPFIVYAAKNLPDETAQPLESLVGACDNPGNGPVTLPVTADSLQHWVTLARFLLTQSGSWRSRITKTEGFPALEKTRGEERAQRQQMKEGFTELLSSLGHNEELLERLNVLRLLPRPDYDDESWESLESLMRILIRAFQEWKVVMSESGQADFSEIASRAIQALGSEDEPSNLALRMDYRIEHLLVDEFQDTSMSQIRLLERLTAGWTPGDGRTLFLVGDPMQSIYRFRKAEVSLFIQAFEGGLFQHIALTPLQLRVNFRSTIPVLSWVNEVFPGVMPKSSDPLEDAVHYSESYPRPGAGAAGNVMTRVSVHRDDEEEARHVIE
;
A
#
# COMPACT_ATOMS: atom_id res chain seq x y z
N MET A 1 25.69 -18.13 19.55
CA MET A 1 25.77 -19.12 18.45
C MET A 1 25.34 -18.41 17.19
N SER A 2 26.24 -18.17 16.23
CA SER A 2 25.88 -17.53 14.97
C SER A 2 25.06 -18.53 14.15
N HIS A 3 23.75 -18.34 14.10
CA HIS A 3 22.92 -19.06 13.16
C HIS A 3 23.31 -18.58 11.75
N THR A 4 24.05 -19.42 11.01
CA THR A 4 24.26 -19.23 9.58
C THR A 4 22.92 -19.54 8.91
N PHE A 5 22.20 -18.49 8.50
CA PHE A 5 20.99 -18.62 7.72
C PHE A 5 21.35 -18.97 6.27
N ASP A 6 20.66 -19.92 5.66
CA ASP A 6 20.88 -20.35 4.28
C ASP A 6 19.55 -20.29 3.51
N ASP A 7 19.48 -19.45 2.47
CA ASP A 7 18.34 -19.34 1.56
C ASP A 7 18.57 -20.02 0.19
N SER A 8 19.51 -20.97 0.14
CA SER A 8 19.88 -21.69 -1.09
C SER A 8 18.70 -22.48 -1.67
N LEU A 9 17.83 -23.02 -0.80
CA LEU A 9 16.63 -23.74 -1.22
C LEU A 9 15.63 -22.81 -1.91
N GLN A 10 15.34 -21.63 -1.30
CA GLN A 10 14.43 -20.64 -1.86
C GLN A 10 14.96 -20.11 -3.21
N ARG A 11 16.28 -19.87 -3.31
CA ARG A 11 16.95 -19.49 -4.57
C ARG A 11 16.88 -20.58 -5.63
N ARG A 12 16.96 -21.83 -5.23
CA ARG A 12 16.80 -22.96 -6.16
C ARG A 12 15.35 -23.05 -6.64
N GLN A 13 14.39 -22.96 -5.74
CA GLN A 13 12.96 -22.96 -6.06
C GLN A 13 12.59 -21.81 -7.00
N SER A 14 13.01 -20.58 -6.69
CA SER A 14 12.69 -19.39 -7.48
C SER A 14 13.21 -19.45 -8.93
N ARG A 15 14.17 -20.31 -9.23
CA ARG A 15 14.68 -20.55 -10.59
C ARG A 15 13.89 -21.60 -11.36
N ASP A 16 12.99 -22.35 -10.70
CA ASP A 16 12.16 -23.35 -11.36
C ASP A 16 11.27 -22.69 -12.42
N PRO A 17 11.46 -22.97 -13.72
CA PRO A 17 10.74 -22.30 -14.80
C PRO A 17 9.27 -22.71 -14.92
N ASP A 18 8.86 -23.79 -14.26
CA ASP A 18 7.52 -24.37 -14.37
C ASP A 18 6.52 -23.83 -13.34
N HIS A 19 7.01 -23.00 -12.39
CA HIS A 19 6.19 -22.46 -11.29
C HIS A 19 6.26 -20.95 -11.22
N SER A 20 5.17 -20.34 -10.74
CA SER A 20 5.05 -18.91 -10.48
C SER A 20 5.42 -18.58 -9.04
N PHE A 21 6.15 -17.47 -8.85
CA PHE A 21 6.63 -17.07 -7.52
C PHE A 21 6.46 -15.58 -7.29
N ILE A 22 6.23 -15.22 -6.02
CA ILE A 22 6.47 -13.88 -5.50
C ILE A 22 7.62 -13.95 -4.50
N VAL A 23 8.65 -13.14 -4.70
CA VAL A 23 9.89 -13.20 -3.92
C VAL A 23 10.11 -11.89 -3.18
N GLN A 24 10.06 -11.94 -1.86
CA GLN A 24 10.54 -10.85 -1.02
C GLN A 24 12.06 -10.93 -0.91
N ALA A 25 12.75 -9.94 -1.43
CA ALA A 25 14.18 -9.92 -1.59
C ALA A 25 14.79 -8.60 -1.06
N PRO A 26 15.23 -8.54 0.21
CA PRO A 26 15.79 -7.33 0.82
C PRO A 26 17.01 -6.78 0.07
N ALA A 27 17.36 -5.52 0.37
CA ALA A 27 18.56 -4.88 -0.17
C ALA A 27 19.79 -5.77 0.04
N GLY A 28 20.61 -5.96 -1.01
CA GLY A 28 21.80 -6.78 -0.94
C GLY A 28 21.57 -8.28 -0.98
N SER A 29 20.34 -8.77 -1.11
CA SER A 29 20.04 -10.21 -1.23
C SER A 29 20.37 -10.84 -2.59
N GLY A 30 20.84 -10.06 -3.56
CA GLY A 30 21.15 -10.56 -4.91
C GLY A 30 19.94 -10.70 -5.84
N LYS A 31 18.90 -9.89 -5.64
CA LYS A 31 17.67 -9.83 -6.44
C LYS A 31 17.93 -9.83 -7.96
N THR A 32 18.80 -8.95 -8.43
CA THR A 32 19.13 -8.81 -9.86
C THR A 32 19.79 -10.06 -10.45
N GLU A 33 20.65 -10.75 -9.68
CA GLU A 33 21.25 -12.01 -10.12
C GLU A 33 20.21 -13.11 -10.23
N LEU A 34 19.27 -13.17 -9.27
CA LEU A 34 18.17 -14.14 -9.30
C LEU A 34 17.29 -13.95 -10.53
N LEU A 35 16.90 -12.71 -10.85
CA LEU A 35 16.16 -12.37 -12.07
C LEU A 35 16.91 -12.76 -13.34
N THR A 36 18.22 -12.46 -13.39
CA THR A 36 19.07 -12.84 -14.54
C THR A 36 19.10 -14.37 -14.72
N GLN A 37 19.30 -15.12 -13.64
CA GLN A 37 19.29 -16.58 -13.67
C GLN A 37 17.94 -17.14 -14.10
N ARG A 38 16.82 -16.57 -13.58
CA ARG A 38 15.46 -16.95 -13.99
C ARG A 38 15.26 -16.73 -15.48
N MET A 39 15.61 -15.55 -16.01
CA MET A 39 15.50 -15.25 -17.44
C MET A 39 16.33 -16.20 -18.31
N LEU A 40 17.57 -16.50 -17.93
CA LEU A 40 18.42 -17.42 -18.66
C LEU A 40 17.80 -18.84 -18.69
N GLY A 41 17.23 -19.29 -17.57
CA GLY A 41 16.52 -20.56 -17.48
C GLY A 41 15.32 -20.62 -18.42
N LEU A 42 14.51 -19.56 -18.47
CA LEU A 42 13.35 -19.46 -19.35
C LEU A 42 13.76 -19.42 -20.83
N LEU A 43 14.77 -18.59 -21.20
CA LEU A 43 15.30 -18.54 -22.57
C LEU A 43 15.86 -19.88 -23.06
N SER A 44 16.22 -20.79 -22.17
CA SER A 44 16.65 -22.13 -22.57
C SER A 44 15.51 -23.06 -23.00
N ARG A 45 14.23 -22.66 -22.85
CA ARG A 45 13.05 -23.49 -23.06
C ARG A 45 12.07 -22.97 -24.11
N VAL A 46 11.88 -21.64 -24.15
CA VAL A 46 10.89 -20.99 -25.02
C VAL A 46 11.17 -21.17 -26.52
N GLU A 47 10.14 -21.01 -27.34
CA GLU A 47 10.27 -21.07 -28.79
C GLU A 47 10.80 -19.77 -29.40
N ASN A 48 10.40 -18.64 -28.84
CA ASN A 48 10.87 -17.32 -29.24
C ASN A 48 11.32 -16.52 -28.03
N PRO A 49 12.40 -15.75 -28.11
CA PRO A 49 12.88 -14.97 -26.97
C PRO A 49 11.88 -13.90 -26.50
N GLU A 50 10.98 -13.50 -27.38
CA GLU A 50 9.91 -12.54 -27.13
C GLU A 50 8.80 -13.08 -26.21
N GLU A 51 8.75 -14.39 -25.97
CA GLU A 51 7.84 -15.05 -25.04
C GLU A 51 8.19 -14.78 -23.57
N VAL A 52 9.45 -14.36 -23.31
CA VAL A 52 9.92 -13.94 -21.99
C VAL A 52 9.93 -12.42 -21.91
N VAL A 53 9.05 -11.86 -21.11
CA VAL A 53 8.94 -10.41 -20.88
C VAL A 53 9.38 -10.06 -19.46
N ALA A 54 10.38 -9.19 -19.34
CA ALA A 54 10.81 -8.65 -18.06
C ALA A 54 10.44 -7.17 -17.96
N ILE A 55 9.79 -6.82 -16.86
CA ILE A 55 9.30 -5.48 -16.55
C ILE A 55 10.08 -4.93 -15.38
N THR A 56 10.53 -3.67 -15.50
CA THR A 56 11.18 -2.92 -14.43
C THR A 56 10.51 -1.57 -14.25
N PHE A 57 10.83 -0.88 -13.16
CA PHE A 57 10.24 0.43 -12.87
C PHE A 57 10.91 1.59 -13.63
N THR A 58 12.22 1.53 -13.88
CA THR A 58 12.96 2.63 -14.53
C THR A 58 13.67 2.19 -15.82
N ARG A 59 13.80 3.13 -16.76
CA ARG A 59 14.56 2.91 -18.01
C ARG A 59 16.01 2.49 -17.73
N LYS A 60 16.61 3.05 -16.68
CA LYS A 60 17.98 2.71 -16.25
C LYS A 60 18.05 1.26 -15.78
N ALA A 61 17.11 0.80 -14.96
CA ALA A 61 17.04 -0.58 -14.50
C ALA A 61 16.83 -1.57 -15.66
N ALA A 62 15.96 -1.23 -16.62
CA ALA A 62 15.76 -2.04 -17.83
C ALA A 62 17.05 -2.16 -18.66
N ALA A 63 17.76 -1.05 -18.87
CA ALA A 63 19.02 -1.05 -19.60
C ALA A 63 20.12 -1.84 -18.86
N GLU A 64 20.19 -1.71 -17.53
CA GLU A 64 21.15 -2.46 -16.70
C GLU A 64 20.87 -3.97 -16.71
N MET A 65 19.60 -4.38 -16.58
CA MET A 65 19.20 -5.78 -16.66
C MET A 65 19.54 -6.37 -18.03
N ASN A 66 19.23 -5.66 -19.12
CA ASN A 66 19.58 -6.07 -20.47
C ASN A 66 21.11 -6.22 -20.62
N HIS A 67 21.88 -5.23 -20.19
CA HIS A 67 23.35 -5.28 -20.23
C HIS A 67 23.91 -6.46 -19.45
N ARG A 68 23.39 -6.73 -18.24
CA ARG A 68 23.82 -7.88 -17.43
C ARG A 68 23.50 -9.22 -18.10
N LEU A 69 22.30 -9.37 -18.66
CA LEU A 69 21.91 -10.59 -19.36
C LEU A 69 22.81 -10.85 -20.57
N VAL A 70 23.01 -9.83 -21.43
CA VAL A 70 23.90 -9.93 -22.60
C VAL A 70 25.34 -10.24 -22.16
N LYS A 71 25.86 -9.58 -21.11
CA LYS A 71 27.18 -9.86 -20.56
C LYS A 71 27.33 -11.30 -20.09
N ARG A 72 26.30 -11.87 -19.41
CA ARG A 72 26.33 -13.29 -18.99
C ARG A 72 26.32 -14.24 -20.20
N LEU A 73 25.56 -13.94 -21.24
CA LEU A 73 25.56 -14.72 -22.50
C LEU A 73 26.92 -14.64 -23.20
N GLN A 74 27.54 -13.46 -23.27
CA GLN A 74 28.88 -13.26 -23.85
C GLN A 74 29.95 -14.03 -23.08
N ALA A 75 29.94 -13.91 -21.74
CA ALA A 75 30.90 -14.59 -20.86
C ALA A 75 30.76 -16.13 -20.95
N ALA A 76 29.55 -16.64 -21.12
CA ALA A 76 29.32 -18.08 -21.30
C ALA A 76 29.85 -18.59 -22.63
N ASN A 77 29.85 -17.76 -23.68
CA ASN A 77 30.40 -18.13 -25.00
C ASN A 77 31.95 -18.07 -25.07
N ALA A 78 32.60 -17.48 -24.08
CA ALA A 78 34.06 -17.45 -23.93
C ALA A 78 34.57 -18.66 -23.15
N GLU A 79 35.92 -18.87 -23.18
CA GLU A 79 36.57 -19.89 -22.34
C GLU A 79 36.30 -19.61 -20.85
N PRO A 80 36.07 -20.67 -20.03
CA PRO A 80 35.81 -20.50 -18.61
C PRO A 80 37.00 -19.87 -17.89
N GLU A 81 36.73 -18.83 -17.10
CA GLU A 81 37.71 -18.37 -16.09
C GLU A 81 37.92 -19.48 -15.07
N LYS A 82 39.21 -19.61 -14.61
CA LYS A 82 39.55 -20.52 -13.53
C LYS A 82 38.98 -19.92 -12.24
N ASP A 83 38.28 -20.72 -11.44
CA ASP A 83 37.75 -20.38 -10.12
C ASP A 83 36.50 -19.45 -10.13
N LEU A 84 35.41 -19.87 -10.80
CA LEU A 84 34.11 -19.20 -10.69
C LEU A 84 33.49 -19.44 -9.31
N GLU A 85 32.89 -18.40 -8.74
CA GLU A 85 32.04 -18.52 -7.56
C GLU A 85 30.80 -19.39 -7.86
N PRO A 86 30.22 -20.10 -6.87
CA PRO A 86 29.09 -21.03 -7.11
C PRO A 86 27.91 -20.41 -7.83
N HIS A 87 27.58 -19.14 -7.54
CA HIS A 87 26.49 -18.43 -8.21
C HIS A 87 26.82 -18.08 -9.67
N GLU A 88 28.08 -17.81 -9.98
CA GLU A 88 28.55 -17.56 -11.34
C GLU A 88 28.57 -18.81 -12.18
N GLN A 89 28.91 -19.96 -11.57
CA GLN A 89 28.84 -21.24 -12.23
C GLN A 89 27.40 -21.58 -12.65
N ILE A 90 26.43 -21.39 -11.76
CA ILE A 90 25.01 -21.58 -12.07
C ILE A 90 24.57 -20.66 -13.22
N SER A 91 24.95 -19.36 -13.16
CA SER A 91 24.60 -18.39 -14.19
C SER A 91 25.21 -18.76 -15.54
N ARG A 92 26.44 -19.32 -15.55
CA ARG A 92 27.11 -19.81 -16.74
C ARG A 92 26.40 -21.04 -17.35
N GLU A 93 26.02 -22.01 -16.52
CA GLU A 93 25.30 -23.21 -16.96
C GLU A 93 23.96 -22.84 -17.64
N LEU A 94 23.20 -21.93 -17.01
CA LEU A 94 21.94 -21.43 -17.57
C LEU A 94 22.16 -20.63 -18.86
N ALA A 95 23.22 -19.83 -18.93
CA ALA A 95 23.55 -19.05 -20.12
C ALA A 95 23.97 -19.97 -21.30
N LEU A 96 24.73 -21.04 -21.01
CA LEU A 96 25.08 -22.05 -22.03
C LEU A 96 23.83 -22.78 -22.56
N ALA A 97 22.87 -23.11 -21.68
CA ALA A 97 21.61 -23.71 -22.10
C ALA A 97 20.80 -22.75 -22.98
N ALA A 98 20.72 -21.45 -22.60
CA ALA A 98 20.06 -20.43 -23.41
C ALA A 98 20.74 -20.24 -24.79
N LEU A 99 22.08 -20.20 -24.84
CA LEU A 99 22.84 -20.10 -26.10
C LEU A 99 22.70 -21.33 -26.97
N LYS A 100 22.50 -22.50 -26.38
CA LYS A 100 22.20 -23.72 -27.15
C LYS A 100 20.84 -23.57 -27.85
N ASN A 101 19.80 -23.15 -27.14
CA ASN A 101 18.47 -22.90 -27.69
C ASN A 101 18.50 -21.76 -28.75
N ASP A 102 19.26 -20.68 -28.48
CA ASP A 102 19.49 -19.57 -29.43
C ASP A 102 20.04 -20.07 -30.79
N ARG A 103 21.02 -20.97 -30.74
CA ARG A 103 21.61 -21.55 -31.96
C ARG A 103 20.63 -22.51 -32.69
N GLU A 104 19.97 -23.37 -31.94
CA GLU A 104 19.01 -24.34 -32.50
C GLU A 104 17.83 -23.65 -33.19
N ARG A 105 17.40 -22.50 -32.66
CA ARG A 105 16.27 -21.73 -33.19
C ARG A 105 16.67 -20.53 -34.05
N GLY A 106 17.97 -20.24 -34.17
CA GLY A 106 18.50 -19.16 -35.01
C GLY A 106 18.15 -17.76 -34.58
N TRP A 107 18.03 -17.49 -33.26
CA TRP A 107 17.62 -16.18 -32.75
C TRP A 107 18.69 -15.11 -32.91
N ASN A 108 19.97 -15.48 -32.76
CA ASN A 108 21.13 -14.57 -32.81
C ASN A 108 21.09 -13.47 -31.75
N LEU A 109 20.77 -13.78 -30.49
CA LEU A 109 20.58 -12.83 -29.41
C LEU A 109 21.79 -11.93 -29.14
N LEU A 110 23.01 -12.43 -29.32
CA LEU A 110 24.22 -11.64 -29.16
C LEU A 110 24.39 -10.56 -30.25
N LEU A 111 23.81 -10.76 -31.44
CA LEU A 111 23.77 -9.80 -32.55
C LEU A 111 22.52 -8.93 -32.51
N GLN A 112 21.44 -9.47 -31.99
CA GLN A 112 20.13 -8.82 -31.93
C GLN A 112 19.57 -8.80 -30.48
N PRO A 113 20.24 -8.13 -29.54
CA PRO A 113 19.80 -8.08 -28.14
C PRO A 113 18.46 -7.35 -27.96
N SER A 114 17.99 -6.59 -28.96
CA SER A 114 16.67 -5.94 -28.98
C SER A 114 15.49 -6.94 -28.99
N ARG A 115 15.74 -8.21 -29.31
CA ARG A 115 14.75 -9.28 -29.21
C ARG A 115 14.44 -9.66 -27.75
N LEU A 116 15.34 -9.35 -26.81
CA LEU A 116 15.08 -9.49 -25.39
C LEU A 116 14.07 -8.43 -24.94
N ARG A 117 12.89 -8.84 -24.51
CA ARG A 117 11.82 -7.94 -24.08
C ARG A 117 12.00 -7.49 -22.64
N ILE A 118 13.02 -6.68 -22.40
CA ILE A 118 13.27 -6.05 -21.10
C ILE A 118 12.90 -4.58 -21.21
N ARG A 119 11.90 -4.11 -20.45
CA ARG A 119 11.33 -2.77 -20.60
C ARG A 119 10.70 -2.25 -19.31
N THR A 120 10.37 -0.96 -19.29
CA THR A 120 9.57 -0.41 -18.19
C THR A 120 8.09 -0.72 -18.40
N ILE A 121 7.32 -0.79 -17.30
CA ILE A 121 5.87 -1.00 -17.37
C ILE A 121 5.18 0.10 -18.19
N ASP A 122 5.61 1.35 -18.04
CA ASP A 122 5.07 2.48 -18.79
C ASP A 122 5.35 2.37 -20.31
N SER A 123 6.51 1.82 -20.66
CA SER A 123 6.84 1.54 -22.07
C SER A 123 5.94 0.45 -22.65
N LEU A 124 5.61 -0.58 -21.87
CA LEU A 124 4.66 -1.63 -22.26
C LEU A 124 3.26 -1.04 -22.41
N CYS A 125 2.77 -0.28 -21.43
CA CYS A 125 1.48 0.42 -21.52
C CYS A 125 1.37 1.29 -22.77
N SER A 126 2.41 2.08 -23.05
CA SER A 126 2.45 2.97 -24.22
C SER A 126 2.43 2.19 -25.54
N GLU A 127 3.12 1.04 -25.60
CA GLU A 127 3.09 0.19 -26.79
C GLU A 127 1.70 -0.41 -27.01
N LEU A 128 1.08 -0.97 -25.96
CA LEU A 128 -0.26 -1.58 -26.04
C LEU A 128 -1.32 -0.53 -26.44
N ALA A 129 -1.30 0.63 -25.81
CA ALA A 129 -2.24 1.70 -26.11
C ALA A 129 -2.13 2.22 -27.57
N ARG A 130 -0.91 2.24 -28.15
CA ARG A 130 -0.66 2.66 -29.53
C ARG A 130 -1.03 1.62 -30.58
N GLN A 131 -1.09 0.34 -30.22
CA GLN A 131 -1.47 -0.72 -31.16
C GLN A 131 -2.94 -0.68 -31.57
N LEU A 132 -3.82 -0.14 -30.71
CA LEU A 132 -5.24 0.03 -30.99
C LEU A 132 -5.70 1.46 -30.66
N PRO A 133 -5.30 2.46 -31.45
CA PRO A 133 -5.53 3.87 -31.14
C PRO A 133 -7.02 4.25 -31.10
N VAL A 134 -7.89 3.54 -31.79
CA VAL A 134 -9.34 3.76 -31.77
C VAL A 134 -9.96 3.22 -30.48
N LEU A 135 -9.60 2.01 -30.06
CA LEU A 135 -10.11 1.40 -28.83
C LEU A 135 -9.53 2.06 -27.57
N SER A 136 -8.26 2.44 -27.61
CA SER A 136 -7.62 3.16 -26.52
C SER A 136 -8.04 4.63 -26.41
N GLY A 137 -8.72 5.18 -27.44
CA GLY A 137 -9.06 6.60 -27.48
C GLY A 137 -7.83 7.55 -27.56
N LEU A 138 -6.63 6.99 -27.82
CA LEU A 138 -5.42 7.75 -28.10
C LEU A 138 -5.49 8.26 -29.54
N GLY A 139 -5.99 9.47 -29.74
CA GLY A 139 -5.72 10.22 -30.96
C GLY A 139 -4.20 10.30 -31.14
N GLY A 140 -3.71 10.11 -32.38
CA GLY A 140 -2.29 9.90 -32.64
C GLY A 140 -1.38 10.93 -31.99
N GLY A 141 -0.44 10.48 -31.17
CA GLY A 141 0.74 11.23 -30.79
C GLY A 141 0.79 11.84 -29.39
N GLN A 142 -0.08 11.47 -28.44
CA GLN A 142 0.04 11.98 -27.07
C GLN A 142 1.39 11.58 -26.44
N GLN A 143 2.03 12.56 -25.77
CA GLN A 143 3.26 12.38 -25.03
C GLN A 143 2.94 12.11 -23.55
N VAL A 144 3.80 11.36 -22.89
CA VAL A 144 3.69 11.13 -21.44
C VAL A 144 4.19 12.39 -20.73
N ALA A 145 3.34 12.99 -19.89
CA ALA A 145 3.74 14.07 -19.01
C ALA A 145 4.55 13.51 -17.85
N GLU A 146 5.82 13.92 -17.72
CA GLU A 146 6.66 13.54 -16.55
C GLU A 146 6.16 14.21 -15.27
N ASP A 147 5.68 15.45 -15.40
CA ASP A 147 4.97 16.20 -14.36
C ASP A 147 3.58 16.56 -14.88
N ALA A 148 2.55 15.92 -14.34
CA ALA A 148 1.16 16.15 -14.74
C ALA A 148 0.41 17.11 -13.81
N GLU A 149 1.03 17.58 -12.71
CA GLU A 149 0.39 18.47 -11.74
C GLU A 149 -0.15 19.76 -12.38
N PRO A 150 0.57 20.44 -13.30
CA PRO A 150 0.03 21.61 -14.00
C PRO A 150 -1.26 21.32 -14.79
N LEU A 151 -1.40 20.11 -15.36
CA LEU A 151 -2.61 19.70 -16.08
C LEU A 151 -3.79 19.50 -15.13
N TYR A 152 -3.55 18.88 -13.97
CA TYR A 152 -4.58 18.70 -12.95
C TYR A 152 -5.04 20.06 -12.40
N ARG A 153 -4.08 20.96 -12.11
CA ARG A 153 -4.40 22.30 -11.61
C ARG A 153 -5.19 23.13 -12.61
N LEU A 154 -4.85 23.02 -13.89
CA LEU A 154 -5.59 23.69 -14.96
C LEU A 154 -7.02 23.16 -15.05
N ALA A 155 -7.21 21.85 -14.99
CA ALA A 155 -8.54 21.23 -15.01
C ALA A 155 -9.37 21.63 -13.79
N ALA A 156 -8.79 21.62 -12.58
CA ALA A 156 -9.41 22.08 -11.37
C ALA A 156 -9.83 23.56 -11.46
N ALA A 157 -8.93 24.43 -11.94
CA ALA A 157 -9.21 25.85 -12.12
C ALA A 157 -10.33 26.09 -13.15
N ARG A 158 -10.36 25.36 -14.27
CA ARG A 158 -11.46 25.43 -15.26
C ARG A 158 -12.78 24.99 -14.66
N THR A 159 -12.78 23.92 -13.87
CA THR A 159 -13.99 23.45 -13.16
C THR A 159 -14.50 24.52 -12.21
N MET A 160 -13.64 25.13 -11.43
CA MET A 160 -14.03 26.19 -10.50
C MET A 160 -14.47 27.48 -11.20
N ALA A 161 -13.93 27.78 -12.38
CA ALA A 161 -14.34 28.94 -13.17
C ALA A 161 -15.78 28.87 -13.68
N THR A 162 -16.41 27.69 -13.71
CA THR A 162 -17.84 27.55 -14.06
C THR A 162 -18.76 28.25 -13.06
N ILE A 163 -18.27 28.66 -11.90
CA ILE A 163 -19.04 29.51 -10.95
C ILE A 163 -19.48 30.84 -11.56
N GLU A 164 -18.75 31.34 -12.54
CA GLU A 164 -19.07 32.60 -13.23
C GLU A 164 -20.19 32.44 -14.28
N ASP A 165 -20.49 31.19 -14.68
CA ASP A 165 -21.53 30.89 -15.65
C ASP A 165 -22.85 30.57 -14.95
N SER A 166 -23.77 31.55 -14.94
CA SER A 166 -25.09 31.41 -14.32
C SER A 166 -26.02 30.38 -15.02
N HIS A 167 -25.61 29.82 -16.15
CA HIS A 167 -26.35 28.79 -16.89
C HIS A 167 -25.76 27.38 -16.66
N ASP A 168 -24.67 27.26 -15.91
CA ASP A 168 -24.09 25.96 -15.56
C ASP A 168 -24.75 25.44 -14.28
N ASP A 169 -25.30 24.23 -14.34
CA ASP A 169 -25.95 23.56 -13.18
C ASP A 169 -24.98 23.36 -12.00
N LEU A 170 -23.68 23.38 -12.25
CA LEU A 170 -22.63 23.21 -11.24
C LEU A 170 -22.39 24.47 -10.37
N GLN A 171 -22.88 25.65 -10.80
CA GLN A 171 -22.70 26.89 -10.03
C GLN A 171 -23.19 26.77 -8.59
N ALA A 172 -24.41 26.24 -8.42
CA ALA A 172 -25.00 26.05 -7.09
C ALA A 172 -24.20 25.07 -6.20
N ASP A 173 -23.66 24.02 -6.82
CA ASP A 173 -22.84 23.03 -6.13
C ASP A 173 -21.50 23.64 -5.67
N ILE A 174 -20.85 24.43 -6.52
CA ILE A 174 -19.59 25.11 -6.17
C ILE A 174 -19.83 26.11 -5.02
N ILE A 175 -20.91 26.89 -5.09
CA ILE A 175 -21.24 27.86 -4.02
C ILE A 175 -21.46 27.11 -2.69
N ARG A 176 -22.25 26.02 -2.68
CA ARG A 176 -22.52 25.22 -1.47
C ARG A 176 -21.22 24.67 -0.85
N VAL A 177 -20.33 24.15 -1.68
CA VAL A 177 -19.06 23.61 -1.19
C VAL A 177 -18.14 24.73 -0.69
N LEU A 178 -18.07 25.88 -1.38
CA LEU A 178 -17.27 27.04 -0.94
C LEU A 178 -17.76 27.58 0.39
N ASP A 179 -19.07 27.69 0.60
CA ASP A 179 -19.63 28.13 1.90
C ASP A 179 -19.16 27.24 3.05
N ARG A 180 -19.07 25.93 2.84
CA ARG A 180 -18.57 24.98 3.84
C ARG A 180 -17.06 25.10 4.09
N TYR A 181 -16.31 25.60 3.12
CA TYR A 181 -14.84 25.82 3.20
C TYR A 181 -14.48 27.30 3.45
N ASP A 182 -15.36 28.09 4.09
CA ASP A 182 -15.14 29.50 4.41
C ASP A 182 -14.73 30.35 3.18
N ASN A 183 -15.26 30.03 2.01
CA ASN A 183 -14.94 30.66 0.72
C ASN A 183 -13.46 30.60 0.33
N GLN A 184 -12.72 29.58 0.78
CA GLN A 184 -11.32 29.38 0.43
C GLN A 184 -11.19 28.75 -0.97
N TYR A 185 -11.30 29.57 -2.00
CA TYR A 185 -11.26 29.15 -3.40
C TYR A 185 -9.98 28.39 -3.75
N ASP A 186 -8.80 28.93 -3.42
CA ASP A 186 -7.51 28.30 -3.74
C ASP A 186 -7.35 26.94 -3.07
N ARG A 187 -7.85 26.80 -1.83
CA ARG A 187 -7.84 25.54 -1.14
C ARG A 187 -8.70 24.47 -1.84
N LEU A 188 -9.84 24.86 -2.38
CA LEU A 188 -10.69 23.91 -3.13
C LEU A 188 -10.03 23.52 -4.45
N VAL A 189 -9.35 24.46 -5.14
CA VAL A 189 -8.54 24.14 -6.34
C VAL A 189 -7.42 23.16 -5.98
N ASP A 190 -6.72 23.33 -4.87
CA ASP A 190 -5.66 22.43 -4.42
C ASP A 190 -6.19 21.04 -4.09
N LEU A 191 -7.35 20.96 -3.40
CA LEU A 191 -8.03 19.70 -3.11
C LEU A 191 -8.45 18.96 -4.40
N LEU A 192 -9.07 19.66 -5.35
CA LEU A 192 -9.46 19.07 -6.64
C LEU A 192 -8.23 18.60 -7.42
N THR A 193 -7.14 19.37 -7.41
CA THR A 193 -5.86 19.00 -8.03
C THR A 193 -5.34 17.70 -7.43
N SER A 194 -5.33 17.59 -6.10
CA SER A 194 -4.94 16.38 -5.38
C SER A 194 -5.86 15.20 -5.72
N MET A 195 -7.18 15.40 -5.71
CA MET A 195 -8.14 14.36 -6.07
C MET A 195 -7.96 13.88 -7.51
N LEU A 196 -7.74 14.77 -8.48
CA LEU A 196 -7.47 14.40 -9.88
C LEU A 196 -6.18 13.59 -10.02
N SER A 197 -5.17 13.89 -9.23
CA SER A 197 -3.92 13.11 -9.22
C SER A 197 -4.12 11.67 -8.73
N HIS A 198 -5.13 11.41 -7.88
CA HIS A 198 -5.48 10.09 -7.33
C HIS A 198 -6.80 9.53 -7.90
N ARG A 199 -7.25 10.02 -9.06
CA ARG A 199 -8.55 9.68 -9.63
C ARG A 199 -8.81 8.19 -9.85
N GLU A 200 -7.78 7.40 -10.08
CA GLU A 200 -7.90 5.95 -10.28
C GLU A 200 -8.43 5.21 -9.05
N GLN A 201 -8.24 5.79 -7.85
CA GLN A 201 -8.72 5.23 -6.59
C GLN A 201 -10.22 5.47 -6.37
N TRP A 202 -10.79 6.53 -6.92
CA TRP A 202 -12.16 6.93 -6.59
C TRP A 202 -13.13 6.99 -7.77
N ILE A 203 -12.68 7.24 -9.01
CA ILE A 203 -13.58 7.49 -10.13
C ILE A 203 -14.49 6.29 -10.45
N GLY A 204 -13.95 5.08 -10.39
CA GLY A 204 -14.73 3.85 -10.61
C GLY A 204 -15.84 3.68 -9.57
N HIS A 205 -15.52 3.90 -8.30
CA HIS A 205 -16.50 3.84 -7.20
C HIS A 205 -17.54 4.95 -7.31
N LEU A 206 -17.12 6.17 -7.62
CA LEU A 206 -18.01 7.31 -7.76
C LEU A 206 -19.04 7.12 -8.91
N LEU A 207 -18.59 6.55 -10.02
CA LEU A 207 -19.49 6.24 -11.13
C LEU A 207 -20.43 5.06 -10.83
N ALA A 208 -19.97 4.08 -10.01
CA ALA A 208 -20.78 2.91 -9.62
C ALA A 208 -21.93 3.28 -8.67
N ILE A 209 -21.72 4.26 -7.76
CA ILE A 209 -22.76 4.72 -6.82
C ILE A 209 -23.69 5.78 -7.43
N ARG A 210 -23.46 6.18 -8.68
CA ARG A 210 -24.33 7.15 -9.36
C ARG A 210 -25.68 6.51 -9.70
N ALA A 211 -26.77 7.10 -9.22
CA ALA A 211 -28.14 6.66 -9.45
C ALA A 211 -28.95 7.81 -10.09
N GLY A 212 -29.28 7.70 -11.39
CA GLY A 212 -29.96 8.77 -12.12
C GLY A 212 -29.16 10.08 -12.13
N ASP A 213 -29.77 11.16 -11.65
CA ASP A 213 -29.13 12.48 -11.52
C ASP A 213 -28.41 12.69 -10.18
N GLY A 214 -28.52 11.76 -9.23
CA GLY A 214 -27.92 11.80 -7.90
C GLY A 214 -27.00 10.63 -7.62
N PHE A 215 -26.80 10.35 -6.34
CA PHE A 215 -25.96 9.26 -5.84
C PHE A 215 -26.72 8.39 -4.84
N ASP A 216 -26.34 7.13 -4.76
CA ASP A 216 -26.92 6.16 -3.84
C ASP A 216 -26.38 6.39 -2.42
N ARG A 217 -27.17 7.10 -1.60
CA ARG A 217 -26.84 7.41 -0.20
C ARG A 217 -26.78 6.14 0.65
N GLU A 218 -27.75 5.22 0.45
CA GLU A 218 -27.81 3.99 1.24
C GLU A 218 -26.59 3.10 0.98
N ALA A 219 -26.16 3.00 -0.27
CA ALA A 219 -24.95 2.26 -0.62
C ALA A 219 -23.69 2.84 0.05
N LEU A 220 -23.56 4.18 0.08
CA LEU A 220 -22.40 4.83 0.70
C LEU A 220 -22.44 4.71 2.24
N GLU A 221 -23.57 5.00 2.86
CA GLU A 221 -23.75 4.84 4.30
C GLU A 221 -23.56 3.37 4.73
N GLY A 222 -24.04 2.42 3.94
CA GLY A 222 -23.84 0.99 4.15
C GLY A 222 -22.37 0.58 4.08
N ALA A 223 -21.59 1.12 3.15
CA ALA A 223 -20.16 0.88 3.07
C ALA A 223 -19.39 1.46 4.27
N LEU A 224 -19.73 2.69 4.69
CA LEU A 224 -19.17 3.31 5.91
C LEU A 224 -19.54 2.51 7.16
N ALA A 225 -20.80 2.05 7.27
CA ALA A 225 -21.25 1.22 8.38
C ALA A 225 -20.43 -0.08 8.49
N GLN A 226 -20.18 -0.76 7.36
CA GLN A 226 -19.35 -1.98 7.33
C GLN A 226 -17.91 -1.72 7.80
N LEU A 227 -17.30 -0.60 7.38
CA LEU A 227 -15.97 -0.21 7.79
C LEU A 227 -15.92 0.05 9.32
N VAL A 228 -16.89 0.84 9.83
CA VAL A 228 -17.00 1.11 11.27
C VAL A 228 -17.18 -0.20 12.05
N GLU A 229 -18.07 -1.08 11.61
CA GLU A 229 -18.31 -2.37 12.27
C GLU A 229 -17.07 -3.28 12.27
N ALA A 230 -16.29 -3.27 11.21
CA ALA A 230 -15.05 -4.06 11.15
C ALA A 230 -14.04 -3.57 12.22
N GLU A 231 -13.85 -2.25 12.34
CA GLU A 231 -12.99 -1.66 13.37
C GLU A 231 -13.50 -1.91 14.78
N LEU A 232 -14.81 -1.83 14.99
CA LEU A 232 -15.41 -2.14 16.30
C LEU A 232 -15.22 -3.60 16.68
N ARG A 233 -15.36 -4.56 15.73
CA ARG A 233 -15.11 -5.99 15.98
C ARG A 233 -13.65 -6.25 16.36
N SER A 234 -12.71 -5.69 15.63
CA SER A 234 -11.28 -5.82 15.92
C SER A 234 -10.95 -5.26 17.31
N THR A 235 -11.48 -4.08 17.65
CA THR A 235 -11.28 -3.48 18.97
C THR A 235 -11.94 -4.31 20.09
N LEU A 236 -13.11 -4.90 19.84
CA LEU A 236 -13.79 -5.77 20.82
C LEU A 236 -12.98 -7.03 21.12
N GLU A 237 -12.33 -7.64 20.13
CA GLU A 237 -11.47 -8.80 20.34
C GLU A 237 -10.32 -8.49 21.29
N LEU A 238 -9.65 -7.35 21.09
CA LEU A 238 -8.60 -6.88 21.99
C LEU A 238 -9.13 -6.51 23.38
N ALA A 239 -10.29 -5.84 23.45
CA ALA A 239 -10.91 -5.51 24.72
C ALA A 239 -11.34 -6.77 25.52
N ARG A 240 -11.74 -7.84 24.83
CA ARG A 240 -12.07 -9.14 25.45
C ARG A 240 -10.83 -9.85 26.01
N SER A 241 -9.70 -9.82 25.31
CA SER A 241 -8.46 -10.45 25.77
C SER A 241 -7.99 -9.86 27.11
N GLU A 242 -8.30 -8.60 27.37
CA GLU A 242 -7.97 -7.88 28.61
C GLU A 242 -9.09 -7.89 29.65
N ASP A 243 -10.23 -8.52 29.37
CA ASP A 243 -11.48 -8.43 30.16
C ASP A 243 -11.82 -6.95 30.53
N LEU A 244 -11.54 -6.05 29.56
CA LEU A 244 -11.54 -4.61 29.77
C LEU A 244 -12.90 -4.10 30.26
N LEU A 245 -13.97 -4.47 29.57
CA LEU A 245 -15.32 -3.93 29.85
C LEU A 245 -15.82 -4.36 31.21
N SER A 246 -15.65 -5.64 31.61
CA SER A 246 -16.05 -6.13 32.92
C SER A 246 -15.33 -5.39 34.06
N ARG A 247 -14.03 -5.13 33.86
CA ARG A 247 -13.20 -4.40 34.84
C ARG A 247 -13.53 -2.92 34.89
N LEU A 248 -13.97 -2.32 33.77
CA LEU A 248 -14.15 -0.88 33.59
C LEU A 248 -15.53 -0.38 34.00
N VAL A 249 -16.61 -1.15 33.74
CA VAL A 249 -18.00 -0.75 34.02
C VAL A 249 -18.22 -0.21 35.44
N PRO A 250 -17.69 -0.80 36.53
CA PRO A 250 -17.86 -0.25 37.88
C PRO A 250 -17.32 1.18 38.02
N PHE A 251 -16.22 1.50 37.34
CA PHE A 251 -15.60 2.85 37.39
C PHE A 251 -16.40 3.85 36.56
N ILE A 252 -16.96 3.43 35.41
CA ILE A 252 -17.83 4.29 34.59
C ILE A 252 -19.11 4.64 35.36
N VAL A 253 -19.76 3.65 36.00
CA VAL A 253 -20.95 3.86 36.83
C VAL A 253 -20.65 4.81 38.00
N TYR A 254 -19.49 4.65 38.64
CA TYR A 254 -19.07 5.54 39.71
C TYR A 254 -18.83 6.97 39.19
N ALA A 255 -18.13 7.11 38.06
CA ALA A 255 -17.83 8.41 37.46
C ALA A 255 -19.10 9.16 37.05
N ALA A 256 -20.03 8.48 36.39
CA ALA A 256 -21.31 9.05 35.96
C ALA A 256 -22.10 9.65 37.14
N LYS A 257 -22.16 8.97 38.29
CA LYS A 257 -22.82 9.47 39.51
C LYS A 257 -22.22 10.75 40.09
N ASN A 258 -20.97 11.06 39.78
CA ASN A 258 -20.24 12.22 40.32
C ASN A 258 -20.07 13.38 39.31
N LEU A 259 -20.58 13.22 38.10
CA LEU A 259 -20.53 14.22 37.03
C LEU A 259 -21.87 14.97 36.90
N PRO A 260 -21.87 16.17 36.36
CA PRO A 260 -23.10 16.87 35.94
C PRO A 260 -23.85 16.08 34.87
N ASP A 261 -25.17 16.17 34.82
CA ASP A 261 -26.06 15.41 33.94
C ASP A 261 -25.59 15.41 32.48
N GLU A 262 -25.20 16.55 31.91
CA GLU A 262 -24.74 16.68 30.53
C GLU A 262 -23.48 15.83 30.24
N THR A 263 -22.57 15.69 31.19
CA THR A 263 -21.32 14.91 31.07
C THR A 263 -21.48 13.47 31.55
N ALA A 264 -22.47 13.19 32.37
CA ALA A 264 -22.81 11.85 32.85
C ALA A 264 -23.58 11.04 31.81
N GLN A 265 -24.50 11.69 31.04
CA GLN A 265 -25.37 11.04 30.06
C GLN A 265 -24.64 10.15 29.05
N PRO A 266 -23.53 10.55 28.43
CA PRO A 266 -22.79 9.67 27.52
C PRO A 266 -22.24 8.40 28.21
N LEU A 267 -21.80 8.51 29.48
CA LEU A 267 -21.30 7.38 30.25
C LEU A 267 -22.43 6.44 30.69
N GLU A 268 -23.58 7.00 31.06
CA GLU A 268 -24.78 6.23 31.39
C GLU A 268 -25.30 5.46 30.18
N SER A 269 -25.32 6.10 29.00
CA SER A 269 -25.69 5.49 27.73
C SER A 269 -24.74 4.34 27.38
N LEU A 270 -23.43 4.54 27.55
CA LEU A 270 -22.42 3.49 27.36
C LEU A 270 -22.66 2.27 28.27
N VAL A 271 -22.93 2.51 29.56
CA VAL A 271 -23.26 1.42 30.51
C VAL A 271 -24.54 0.72 30.12
N GLY A 272 -25.57 1.48 29.69
CA GLY A 272 -26.84 0.92 29.23
C GLY A 272 -26.72 0.08 27.95
N ALA A 273 -25.73 0.36 27.11
CA ALA A 273 -25.44 -0.40 25.90
C ALA A 273 -24.59 -1.66 26.15
N CYS A 274 -23.96 -1.79 27.34
CA CYS A 274 -23.22 -2.98 27.69
C CYS A 274 -24.16 -4.18 27.91
N ASP A 275 -23.95 -5.27 27.19
CA ASP A 275 -24.58 -6.55 27.45
C ASP A 275 -23.81 -7.28 28.56
N ASN A 276 -24.52 -7.57 29.66
CA ASN A 276 -23.97 -8.28 30.80
C ASN A 276 -24.76 -9.58 31.03
N PRO A 277 -24.37 -10.71 30.40
CA PRO A 277 -25.08 -11.98 30.48
C PRO A 277 -25.01 -12.67 31.84
N GLY A 278 -24.57 -11.99 32.89
CA GLY A 278 -24.54 -12.51 34.28
C GLY A 278 -23.39 -13.49 34.58
N ASN A 279 -23.09 -14.41 33.67
CA ASN A 279 -22.00 -15.39 33.80
C ASN A 279 -20.98 -15.34 32.65
N GLY A 280 -21.06 -14.33 31.78
CA GLY A 280 -20.15 -14.12 30.64
C GLY A 280 -19.44 -12.78 30.72
N PRO A 281 -18.44 -12.54 29.82
CA PRO A 281 -17.77 -11.26 29.74
C PRO A 281 -18.77 -10.17 29.30
N VAL A 282 -18.60 -8.98 29.87
CA VAL A 282 -19.35 -7.80 29.44
C VAL A 282 -18.92 -7.42 28.01
N THR A 283 -19.88 -7.13 27.15
CA THR A 283 -19.63 -6.77 25.76
C THR A 283 -20.36 -5.50 25.37
N LEU A 284 -19.81 -4.79 24.38
CA LEU A 284 -20.49 -3.69 23.70
C LEU A 284 -20.93 -4.14 22.29
N PRO A 285 -22.06 -3.65 21.78
CA PRO A 285 -22.44 -3.89 20.39
C PRO A 285 -21.37 -3.40 19.43
N VAL A 286 -21.25 -4.09 18.29
CA VAL A 286 -20.32 -3.77 17.20
C VAL A 286 -21.07 -3.33 15.93
N THR A 287 -22.25 -2.80 16.10
CA THR A 287 -23.02 -2.17 15.02
C THR A 287 -22.57 -0.74 14.81
N ALA A 288 -22.72 -0.22 13.61
CA ALA A 288 -22.32 1.14 13.26
C ALA A 288 -22.91 2.21 14.21
N ASP A 289 -24.17 2.04 14.62
CA ASP A 289 -24.85 2.92 15.58
C ASP A 289 -24.20 2.96 16.96
N SER A 290 -23.46 1.93 17.31
CA SER A 290 -22.76 1.85 18.60
C SER A 290 -21.41 2.59 18.62
N LEU A 291 -20.95 3.15 17.49
CA LEU A 291 -19.68 3.88 17.41
C LEU A 291 -19.53 4.93 18.52
N GLN A 292 -20.61 5.68 18.81
CA GLN A 292 -20.55 6.74 19.82
C GLN A 292 -20.27 6.20 21.24
N HIS A 293 -20.74 5.00 21.57
CA HIS A 293 -20.41 4.34 22.83
C HIS A 293 -18.93 3.99 22.92
N TRP A 294 -18.37 3.46 21.84
CA TRP A 294 -16.94 3.14 21.73
C TRP A 294 -16.05 4.39 21.77
N VAL A 295 -16.47 5.47 21.13
CA VAL A 295 -15.78 6.78 21.22
C VAL A 295 -15.83 7.32 22.64
N THR A 296 -16.96 7.16 23.35
CA THR A 296 -17.10 7.56 24.77
C THR A 296 -16.17 6.73 25.65
N LEU A 297 -16.09 5.41 25.42
CA LEU A 297 -15.14 4.51 26.08
C LEU A 297 -13.68 4.99 25.89
N ALA A 298 -13.30 5.25 24.63
CA ALA A 298 -11.96 5.72 24.31
C ALA A 298 -11.64 7.08 24.98
N ARG A 299 -12.58 8.03 24.99
CA ARG A 299 -12.41 9.33 25.66
C ARG A 299 -12.31 9.20 27.18
N PHE A 300 -12.95 8.21 27.78
CA PHE A 300 -12.86 7.96 29.21
C PHE A 300 -11.48 7.42 29.60
N LEU A 301 -10.89 6.56 28.79
CA LEU A 301 -9.58 5.94 29.02
C LEU A 301 -8.39 6.82 28.60
N LEU A 302 -8.55 7.60 27.53
CA LEU A 302 -7.46 8.34 26.90
C LEU A 302 -7.51 9.84 27.18
N THR A 303 -6.35 10.49 27.12
CA THR A 303 -6.23 11.94 27.09
C THR A 303 -6.65 12.51 25.74
N GLN A 304 -6.76 13.83 25.64
CA GLN A 304 -7.03 14.48 24.35
C GLN A 304 -5.91 14.21 23.33
N SER A 305 -4.66 14.07 23.78
CA SER A 305 -3.50 13.74 22.95
C SER A 305 -3.40 12.26 22.55
N GLY A 306 -4.35 11.40 22.94
CA GLY A 306 -4.38 10.00 22.57
C GLY A 306 -3.54 9.07 23.44
N SER A 307 -2.99 9.52 24.56
CA SER A 307 -2.24 8.69 25.50
C SER A 307 -3.13 8.15 26.62
N TRP A 308 -2.78 7.03 27.24
CA TRP A 308 -3.45 6.55 28.45
C TRP A 308 -3.47 7.62 29.54
N ARG A 309 -4.60 7.81 30.22
CA ARG A 309 -4.67 8.77 31.33
C ARG A 309 -3.77 8.32 32.49
N SER A 310 -2.90 9.21 32.93
CA SER A 310 -2.06 9.03 34.13
C SER A 310 -2.62 9.74 35.36
N ARG A 311 -3.54 10.67 35.16
CA ARG A 311 -4.15 11.43 36.25
C ARG A 311 -5.66 11.41 36.11
N ILE A 312 -6.35 11.25 37.26
CA ILE A 312 -7.79 11.17 37.39
C ILE A 312 -8.24 12.23 38.38
N THR A 313 -9.16 13.08 37.94
CA THR A 313 -9.62 14.23 38.69
C THR A 313 -11.15 14.29 38.79
N LYS A 314 -11.67 15.36 39.37
CA LYS A 314 -13.11 15.61 39.43
C LYS A 314 -13.75 15.69 38.02
N THR A 315 -13.00 16.14 37.02
CA THR A 315 -13.46 16.25 35.63
C THR A 315 -13.77 14.89 35.01
N GLU A 316 -13.13 13.83 35.45
CA GLU A 316 -13.39 12.44 35.05
C GLU A 316 -14.36 11.72 36.00
N GLY A 317 -15.02 12.43 36.91
CA GLY A 317 -15.98 11.86 37.86
C GLY A 317 -15.35 11.24 39.13
N PHE A 318 -14.08 11.58 39.43
CA PHE A 318 -13.40 11.09 40.65
C PHE A 318 -13.11 12.28 41.63
N PRO A 319 -14.03 12.58 42.55
CA PRO A 319 -13.89 13.69 43.48
C PRO A 319 -12.65 13.62 44.38
N ALA A 320 -12.13 14.77 44.82
CA ALA A 320 -11.01 14.84 45.73
C ALA A 320 -11.33 14.26 47.12
N LEU A 321 -10.30 13.74 47.78
CA LEU A 321 -10.42 13.09 49.12
C LEU A 321 -10.48 14.05 50.31
N GLU A 322 -10.09 15.32 50.11
CA GLU A 322 -9.74 16.28 51.16
C GLU A 322 -10.90 16.69 52.08
N LYS A 323 -12.15 16.55 51.66
CA LYS A 323 -13.32 17.00 52.41
C LYS A 323 -14.23 15.89 52.88
N THR A 324 -13.80 14.62 52.78
CA THR A 324 -14.61 13.45 53.14
C THR A 324 -14.00 12.64 54.28
N ARG A 325 -14.83 11.98 55.12
CA ARG A 325 -14.42 11.16 56.27
C ARG A 325 -15.18 9.83 56.26
N GLY A 326 -14.65 8.82 56.96
CA GLY A 326 -15.30 7.53 57.18
C GLY A 326 -15.42 6.71 55.88
N GLU A 327 -16.54 6.02 55.71
CA GLU A 327 -16.80 5.11 54.59
C GLU A 327 -16.74 5.80 53.21
N GLU A 328 -17.24 7.00 53.11
CA GLU A 328 -17.22 7.76 51.84
C GLU A 328 -15.80 8.04 51.34
N ARG A 329 -14.88 8.36 52.27
CA ARG A 329 -13.46 8.56 51.95
C ARG A 329 -12.83 7.26 51.48
N ALA A 330 -13.11 6.15 52.16
CA ALA A 330 -12.60 4.84 51.81
C ALA A 330 -13.08 4.40 50.40
N GLN A 331 -14.37 4.62 50.10
CA GLN A 331 -14.94 4.32 48.80
C GLN A 331 -14.29 5.18 47.67
N ARG A 332 -14.16 6.48 47.90
CA ARG A 332 -13.51 7.39 46.92
C ARG A 332 -12.06 6.99 46.64
N GLN A 333 -11.34 6.62 47.69
CA GLN A 333 -9.96 6.17 47.60
C GLN A 333 -9.87 4.85 46.82
N GLN A 334 -10.70 3.87 47.19
CA GLN A 334 -10.74 2.57 46.52
C GLN A 334 -11.04 2.70 45.02
N MET A 335 -12.05 3.51 44.63
CA MET A 335 -12.40 3.70 43.23
C MET A 335 -11.29 4.40 42.47
N LYS A 336 -10.63 5.38 43.07
CA LYS A 336 -9.53 6.10 42.40
C LYS A 336 -8.28 5.25 42.23
N GLU A 337 -7.89 4.50 43.28
CA GLU A 337 -6.75 3.58 43.23
C GLU A 337 -7.00 2.46 42.24
N GLY A 338 -8.16 1.79 42.30
CA GLY A 338 -8.50 0.70 41.40
C GLY A 338 -8.55 1.11 39.92
N PHE A 339 -9.07 2.31 39.63
CA PHE A 339 -9.04 2.80 38.23
C PHE A 339 -7.62 3.16 37.78
N THR A 340 -6.79 3.71 38.69
CA THR A 340 -5.36 3.99 38.36
C THR A 340 -4.59 2.69 38.12
N GLU A 341 -4.84 1.65 38.90
CA GLU A 341 -4.26 0.32 38.69
C GLU A 341 -4.69 -0.31 37.37
N LEU A 342 -5.98 -0.16 37.02
CA LEU A 342 -6.50 -0.60 35.71
C LEU A 342 -5.76 0.09 34.57
N LEU A 343 -5.69 1.42 34.59
CA LEU A 343 -4.96 2.18 33.57
C LEU A 343 -3.48 1.80 33.46
N SER A 344 -2.83 1.55 34.61
CA SER A 344 -1.44 1.10 34.65
C SER A 344 -1.28 -0.30 34.04
N SER A 345 -2.24 -1.19 34.25
CA SER A 345 -2.21 -2.54 33.65
C SER A 345 -2.39 -2.50 32.12
N LEU A 346 -3.15 -1.53 31.61
CA LEU A 346 -3.36 -1.32 30.17
C LEU A 346 -2.20 -0.59 29.50
N GLY A 347 -1.35 0.10 30.28
CA GLY A 347 -0.26 0.95 29.76
C GLY A 347 0.76 0.25 28.86
N HIS A 348 0.80 -1.08 28.89
CA HIS A 348 1.67 -1.91 28.05
C HIS A 348 0.99 -2.39 26.76
N ASN A 349 -0.32 -2.20 26.64
CA ASN A 349 -1.08 -2.63 25.45
C ASN A 349 -1.15 -1.49 24.41
N GLU A 350 -0.09 -1.40 23.60
CA GLU A 350 0.01 -0.37 22.55
C GLU A 350 -1.02 -0.59 21.44
N GLU A 351 -1.33 -1.84 21.10
CA GLU A 351 -2.29 -2.18 20.05
C GLU A 351 -3.71 -1.72 20.41
N LEU A 352 -4.15 -1.98 21.65
CA LEU A 352 -5.44 -1.46 22.13
C LEU A 352 -5.47 0.07 22.18
N LEU A 353 -4.35 0.72 22.57
CA LEU A 353 -4.22 2.17 22.56
C LEU A 353 -4.44 2.74 21.15
N GLU A 354 -3.78 2.13 20.17
CA GLU A 354 -3.86 2.53 18.77
C GLU A 354 -5.29 2.38 18.23
N ARG A 355 -5.91 1.22 18.42
CA ARG A 355 -7.31 0.97 18.01
C ARG A 355 -8.29 1.94 18.66
N LEU A 356 -8.17 2.21 19.96
CA LEU A 356 -9.02 3.21 20.63
C LEU A 356 -8.83 4.63 20.08
N ASN A 357 -7.63 4.97 19.62
CA ASN A 357 -7.39 6.26 18.95
C ASN A 357 -8.01 6.28 17.55
N VAL A 358 -7.92 5.20 16.78
CA VAL A 358 -8.57 5.06 15.47
C VAL A 358 -10.08 5.27 15.59
N LEU A 359 -10.74 4.64 16.57
CA LEU A 359 -12.18 4.81 16.79
C LEU A 359 -12.62 6.27 17.00
N ARG A 360 -11.75 7.12 17.55
CA ARG A 360 -12.03 8.54 17.76
C ARG A 360 -12.01 9.37 16.47
N LEU A 361 -11.39 8.83 15.42
CA LEU A 361 -11.21 9.45 14.11
C LEU A 361 -12.18 8.91 13.06
N LEU A 362 -12.86 7.78 13.35
CA LEU A 362 -13.83 7.22 12.42
C LEU A 362 -14.96 8.21 12.13
N PRO A 363 -15.36 8.34 10.85
CA PRO A 363 -16.52 9.14 10.49
C PRO A 363 -17.81 8.53 11.05
N ARG A 364 -18.83 9.35 11.21
CA ARG A 364 -20.18 8.83 11.47
C ARG A 364 -20.64 8.02 10.25
N PRO A 365 -21.33 6.89 10.45
CA PRO A 365 -21.80 6.04 9.35
C PRO A 365 -22.98 6.65 8.59
N ASP A 366 -23.62 7.67 9.14
CA ASP A 366 -24.78 8.37 8.63
C ASP A 366 -24.46 9.84 8.34
N TYR A 367 -25.08 10.38 7.31
CA TYR A 367 -25.03 11.80 6.99
C TYR A 367 -26.36 12.46 7.37
N ASP A 368 -26.34 13.65 7.97
CA ASP A 368 -27.50 14.51 7.96
C ASP A 368 -27.76 15.07 6.54
N ASP A 369 -28.95 15.60 6.30
CA ASP A 369 -29.35 16.03 4.96
C ASP A 369 -28.45 17.14 4.41
N GLU A 370 -28.01 18.09 5.24
CA GLU A 370 -27.10 19.17 4.85
C GLU A 370 -25.72 18.66 4.48
N SER A 371 -25.18 17.73 5.26
CA SER A 371 -23.89 17.07 4.97
C SER A 371 -23.97 16.22 3.72
N TRP A 372 -25.10 15.52 3.51
CA TRP A 372 -25.33 14.74 2.31
C TRP A 372 -25.38 15.63 1.05
N GLU A 373 -26.17 16.70 1.07
CA GLU A 373 -26.24 17.65 -0.05
C GLU A 373 -24.87 18.25 -0.40
N SER A 374 -24.07 18.57 0.62
CA SER A 374 -22.70 19.07 0.42
C SER A 374 -21.78 18.03 -0.20
N LEU A 375 -21.87 16.77 0.24
CA LEU A 375 -21.12 15.65 -0.32
C LEU A 375 -21.54 15.38 -1.76
N GLU A 376 -22.83 15.37 -2.04
CA GLU A 376 -23.38 15.20 -3.38
C GLU A 376 -22.90 16.28 -4.35
N SER A 377 -22.90 17.54 -3.90
CA SER A 377 -22.33 18.65 -4.63
C SER A 377 -20.84 18.45 -4.94
N LEU A 378 -20.07 18.01 -3.94
CA LEU A 378 -18.64 17.70 -4.15
C LEU A 378 -18.43 16.56 -5.16
N MET A 379 -19.25 15.51 -5.10
CA MET A 379 -19.17 14.40 -6.05
C MET A 379 -19.47 14.85 -7.49
N ARG A 380 -20.46 15.73 -7.70
CA ARG A 380 -20.74 16.33 -9.02
C ARG A 380 -19.58 17.21 -9.51
N ILE A 381 -19.00 18.01 -8.63
CA ILE A 381 -17.79 18.81 -8.94
C ILE A 381 -16.61 17.90 -9.34
N LEU A 382 -16.39 16.79 -8.64
CA LEU A 382 -15.32 15.84 -8.96
C LEU A 382 -15.53 15.18 -10.34
N ILE A 383 -16.75 14.80 -10.69
CA ILE A 383 -17.06 14.27 -12.02
C ILE A 383 -16.78 15.31 -13.10
N ARG A 384 -17.18 16.57 -12.89
CA ARG A 384 -16.89 17.66 -13.83
C ARG A 384 -15.39 17.91 -13.93
N ALA A 385 -14.66 17.94 -12.82
CA ALA A 385 -13.21 18.10 -12.82
C ALA A 385 -12.50 16.99 -13.61
N PHE A 386 -13.00 15.75 -13.51
CA PHE A 386 -12.51 14.64 -14.32
C PHE A 386 -12.80 14.82 -15.81
N GLN A 387 -13.98 15.36 -16.18
CA GLN A 387 -14.30 15.68 -17.58
C GLN A 387 -13.40 16.79 -18.12
N GLU A 388 -13.21 17.89 -17.38
CA GLU A 388 -12.32 18.99 -17.73
C GLU A 388 -10.86 18.51 -17.87
N TRP A 389 -10.42 17.62 -16.98
CA TRP A 389 -9.10 17.02 -17.09
C TRP A 389 -8.91 16.25 -18.41
N LYS A 390 -9.90 15.49 -18.87
CA LYS A 390 -9.86 14.82 -20.18
C LYS A 390 -9.74 15.82 -21.34
N VAL A 391 -10.44 16.95 -21.25
CA VAL A 391 -10.35 18.04 -22.25
C VAL A 391 -8.95 18.64 -22.23
N VAL A 392 -8.44 19.04 -21.08
CA VAL A 392 -7.09 19.62 -20.91
C VAL A 392 -6.02 18.68 -21.44
N MET A 393 -6.10 17.39 -21.13
CA MET A 393 -5.18 16.37 -21.62
C MET A 393 -5.24 16.26 -23.16
N SER A 394 -6.44 16.31 -23.74
CA SER A 394 -6.62 16.26 -25.20
C SER A 394 -6.04 17.50 -25.88
N GLU A 395 -6.27 18.70 -25.34
CA GLU A 395 -5.77 19.97 -25.85
C GLU A 395 -4.25 20.10 -25.76
N SER A 396 -3.67 19.61 -24.65
CA SER A 396 -2.22 19.65 -24.44
C SER A 396 -1.45 18.61 -25.26
N GLY A 397 -2.14 17.60 -25.79
CA GLY A 397 -1.49 16.44 -26.42
C GLY A 397 -0.64 15.62 -25.45
N GLN A 398 -0.92 15.69 -24.13
CA GLN A 398 -0.19 15.00 -23.08
C GLN A 398 -1.13 14.08 -22.29
N ALA A 399 -0.58 13.02 -21.71
CA ALA A 399 -1.28 12.12 -20.80
C ALA A 399 -0.36 11.73 -19.66
N ASP A 400 -0.91 11.53 -18.46
CA ASP A 400 -0.15 11.00 -17.36
C ASP A 400 -0.01 9.46 -17.43
N PHE A 401 0.84 8.90 -16.58
CA PHE A 401 1.11 7.47 -16.55
C PHE A 401 -0.15 6.63 -16.27
N SER A 402 -1.02 7.09 -15.38
CA SER A 402 -2.27 6.37 -15.05
C SER A 402 -3.24 6.32 -16.22
N GLU A 403 -3.33 7.41 -17.00
CA GLU A 403 -4.16 7.41 -18.22
C GLU A 403 -3.61 6.47 -19.29
N ILE A 404 -2.30 6.44 -19.48
CA ILE A 404 -1.67 5.52 -20.43
C ILE A 404 -1.92 4.06 -20.00
N ALA A 405 -1.81 3.75 -18.71
CA ALA A 405 -2.13 2.42 -18.18
C ALA A 405 -3.62 2.07 -18.37
N SER A 406 -4.53 2.99 -18.04
CA SER A 406 -5.97 2.81 -18.24
C SER A 406 -6.31 2.54 -19.71
N ARG A 407 -5.69 3.27 -20.64
CA ARG A 407 -5.89 3.06 -22.08
C ARG A 407 -5.30 1.76 -22.59
N ALA A 408 -4.18 1.32 -22.02
CA ALA A 408 -3.61 0.01 -22.32
C ALA A 408 -4.58 -1.11 -21.90
N ILE A 409 -5.20 -0.98 -20.71
CA ILE A 409 -6.23 -1.91 -20.24
C ILE A 409 -7.44 -1.91 -21.17
N GLN A 410 -7.93 -0.74 -21.58
CA GLN A 410 -9.04 -0.63 -22.54
C GLN A 410 -8.70 -1.27 -23.89
N ALA A 411 -7.47 -1.12 -24.37
CA ALA A 411 -7.01 -1.74 -25.61
C ALA A 411 -7.02 -3.29 -25.53
N LEU A 412 -6.84 -3.87 -24.33
CA LEU A 412 -6.93 -5.31 -24.11
C LEU A 412 -8.37 -5.83 -24.07
N GLY A 413 -9.36 -4.97 -23.79
CA GLY A 413 -10.76 -5.34 -23.66
C GLY A 413 -11.14 -5.83 -22.27
N SER A 414 -12.37 -6.34 -22.12
CA SER A 414 -12.84 -6.96 -20.87
C SER A 414 -12.43 -8.43 -20.76
N GLU A 415 -12.69 -9.06 -19.63
CA GLU A 415 -12.47 -10.51 -19.44
C GLU A 415 -13.41 -11.33 -20.32
N ASP A 416 -14.66 -10.90 -20.38
CA ASP A 416 -15.71 -11.57 -21.17
C ASP A 416 -15.55 -11.31 -22.68
N GLU A 417 -14.98 -10.14 -23.05
CA GLU A 417 -14.79 -9.73 -24.44
C GLU A 417 -13.33 -9.25 -24.67
N PRO A 418 -12.36 -10.17 -24.68
CA PRO A 418 -10.97 -9.82 -24.93
C PRO A 418 -10.78 -9.30 -26.37
N SER A 419 -10.00 -8.24 -26.52
CA SER A 419 -9.68 -7.71 -27.84
C SER A 419 -8.77 -8.65 -28.64
N ASN A 420 -8.72 -8.45 -29.97
CA ASN A 420 -7.74 -9.17 -30.81
C ASN A 420 -6.29 -8.92 -30.37
N LEU A 421 -6.01 -7.81 -29.69
CA LEU A 421 -4.70 -7.53 -29.12
C LEU A 421 -4.43 -8.40 -27.90
N ALA A 422 -5.40 -8.53 -27.00
CA ALA A 422 -5.28 -9.41 -25.83
C ALA A 422 -5.01 -10.85 -26.27
N LEU A 423 -5.77 -11.36 -27.22
CA LEU A 423 -5.57 -12.71 -27.78
C LEU A 423 -4.17 -12.88 -28.40
N ARG A 424 -3.66 -11.87 -29.12
CA ARG A 424 -2.30 -11.92 -29.67
C ARG A 424 -1.23 -11.87 -28.59
N MET A 425 -1.46 -11.17 -27.49
CA MET A 425 -0.52 -11.09 -26.37
C MET A 425 -0.51 -12.39 -25.58
N ASP A 426 -1.67 -13.01 -25.38
CA ASP A 426 -1.81 -14.31 -24.72
C ASP A 426 -0.99 -15.41 -25.44
N TYR A 427 -0.97 -15.41 -26.77
CA TYR A 427 -0.13 -16.31 -27.57
C TYR A 427 1.36 -15.93 -27.64
N ARG A 428 1.74 -14.74 -27.16
CA ARG A 428 3.11 -14.20 -27.30
C ARG A 428 3.87 -14.06 -26.00
N ILE A 429 3.19 -14.10 -24.87
CA ILE A 429 3.82 -14.00 -23.55
C ILE A 429 3.57 -15.31 -22.81
N GLU A 430 4.64 -16.06 -22.58
CA GLU A 430 4.58 -17.28 -21.76
C GLU A 430 5.11 -17.03 -20.35
N HIS A 431 6.07 -16.12 -20.23
CA HIS A 431 6.68 -15.84 -18.95
C HIS A 431 6.79 -14.32 -18.72
N LEU A 432 6.24 -13.87 -17.60
CA LEU A 432 6.24 -12.47 -17.19
C LEU A 432 7.00 -12.31 -15.88
N LEU A 433 8.05 -11.50 -15.91
CA LEU A 433 8.87 -11.17 -14.75
C LEU A 433 8.68 -9.68 -14.40
N VAL A 434 8.46 -9.36 -13.14
CA VAL A 434 8.31 -7.97 -12.67
C VAL A 434 9.31 -7.72 -11.56
N ASP A 435 10.24 -6.79 -11.81
CA ASP A 435 11.21 -6.31 -10.82
C ASP A 435 10.67 -5.07 -10.10
N GLU A 436 11.09 -4.86 -8.87
CA GLU A 436 10.65 -3.77 -7.99
C GLU A 436 9.11 -3.73 -7.85
N PHE A 437 8.49 -4.90 -7.66
CA PHE A 437 7.04 -5.05 -7.62
C PHE A 437 6.37 -4.19 -6.53
N GLN A 438 7.07 -3.85 -5.44
CA GLN A 438 6.58 -2.95 -4.40
C GLN A 438 6.32 -1.50 -4.88
N ASP A 439 6.84 -1.14 -6.06
CA ASP A 439 6.66 0.21 -6.63
C ASP A 439 5.54 0.27 -7.69
N THR A 440 4.71 -0.77 -7.76
CA THR A 440 3.57 -0.85 -8.70
C THR A 440 2.34 -0.11 -8.17
N SER A 441 1.53 0.42 -9.09
CA SER A 441 0.22 1.03 -8.82
C SER A 441 -0.93 0.06 -9.11
N MET A 442 -2.13 0.35 -8.60
CA MET A 442 -3.32 -0.46 -8.85
C MET A 442 -3.64 -0.59 -10.35
N SER A 443 -3.48 0.47 -11.14
CA SER A 443 -3.70 0.41 -12.60
C SER A 443 -2.71 -0.53 -13.30
N GLN A 444 -1.46 -0.58 -12.82
CA GLN A 444 -0.45 -1.49 -13.32
C GLN A 444 -0.74 -2.94 -12.94
N ILE A 445 -1.23 -3.20 -11.72
CA ILE A 445 -1.69 -4.54 -11.33
C ILE A 445 -2.84 -5.01 -12.24
N ARG A 446 -3.85 -4.17 -12.45
CA ARG A 446 -4.97 -4.49 -13.36
C ARG A 446 -4.49 -4.81 -14.78
N LEU A 447 -3.46 -4.11 -15.27
CA LEU A 447 -2.84 -4.44 -16.56
C LEU A 447 -2.20 -5.83 -16.55
N LEU A 448 -1.43 -6.16 -15.50
CA LEU A 448 -0.80 -7.48 -15.37
C LEU A 448 -1.85 -8.60 -15.26
N GLU A 449 -2.91 -8.38 -14.49
CA GLU A 449 -4.05 -9.31 -14.42
C GLU A 449 -4.70 -9.52 -15.79
N ARG A 450 -4.91 -8.46 -16.56
CA ARG A 450 -5.44 -8.55 -17.93
C ARG A 450 -4.51 -9.30 -18.89
N LEU A 451 -3.20 -9.10 -18.78
CA LEU A 451 -2.22 -9.80 -19.60
C LEU A 451 -2.12 -11.30 -19.28
N THR A 452 -2.50 -11.68 -18.07
CA THR A 452 -2.43 -13.06 -17.57
C THR A 452 -3.80 -13.72 -17.41
N ALA A 453 -4.90 -13.05 -17.77
CA ALA A 453 -6.28 -13.52 -17.55
C ALA A 453 -6.58 -14.91 -18.17
N GLY A 454 -5.94 -15.24 -19.30
CA GLY A 454 -6.08 -16.54 -19.95
C GLY A 454 -5.16 -17.64 -19.39
N TRP A 455 -4.37 -17.35 -18.35
CA TRP A 455 -3.43 -18.33 -17.80
C TRP A 455 -4.10 -19.25 -16.79
N THR A 456 -3.69 -20.51 -16.79
CA THR A 456 -4.20 -21.51 -15.84
C THR A 456 -3.05 -22.28 -15.19
N PRO A 457 -3.19 -22.70 -13.93
CA PRO A 457 -2.14 -23.44 -13.25
C PRO A 457 -1.70 -24.69 -14.05
N GLY A 458 -0.41 -24.80 -14.33
CA GLY A 458 0.18 -25.94 -15.04
C GLY A 458 0.12 -25.89 -16.57
N ASP A 459 -0.27 -24.78 -17.18
CA ASP A 459 -0.28 -24.57 -18.63
C ASP A 459 1.10 -24.24 -19.23
N GLY A 460 2.14 -24.18 -18.40
CA GLY A 460 3.52 -23.85 -18.78
C GLY A 460 3.86 -22.37 -18.68
N ARG A 461 2.86 -21.48 -18.52
CA ARG A 461 3.04 -20.04 -18.38
C ARG A 461 3.30 -19.65 -16.93
N THR A 462 4.20 -18.69 -16.69
CA THR A 462 4.59 -18.34 -15.31
C THR A 462 4.73 -16.85 -15.08
N LEU A 463 4.28 -16.42 -13.89
CA LEU A 463 4.44 -15.07 -13.35
C LEU A 463 5.53 -15.09 -12.26
N PHE A 464 6.49 -14.17 -12.35
CA PHE A 464 7.55 -14.02 -11.38
C PHE A 464 7.61 -12.58 -10.89
N LEU A 465 7.21 -12.36 -9.65
CA LEU A 465 7.22 -11.05 -8.99
C LEU A 465 8.38 -11.00 -8.00
N VAL A 466 9.17 -9.94 -8.03
CA VAL A 466 10.24 -9.75 -7.06
C VAL A 466 10.31 -8.31 -6.60
N GLY A 467 10.50 -8.11 -5.29
CA GLY A 467 10.56 -6.80 -4.70
C GLY A 467 10.98 -6.82 -3.23
N ASP A 468 11.05 -5.64 -2.67
CA ASP A 468 11.26 -5.43 -1.24
C ASP A 468 10.29 -4.35 -0.73
N PRO A 469 9.23 -4.72 -0.02
CA PRO A 469 8.25 -3.76 0.47
C PRO A 469 8.86 -2.71 1.41
N MET A 470 9.98 -3.02 2.10
CA MET A 470 10.69 -2.06 2.95
C MET A 470 11.47 -0.99 2.16
N GLN A 471 11.62 -1.13 0.84
CA GLN A 471 12.34 -0.20 -0.02
C GLN A 471 11.43 0.65 -0.92
N SER A 472 10.11 0.62 -0.75
CA SER A 472 9.21 1.44 -1.55
C SER A 472 9.39 2.92 -1.20
N ILE A 473 9.77 3.72 -2.20
CA ILE A 473 9.98 5.17 -2.09
C ILE A 473 9.21 5.95 -3.15
N TYR A 474 8.37 5.29 -3.95
CA TYR A 474 7.68 5.88 -5.09
C TYR A 474 6.19 6.15 -4.85
N ARG A 475 5.79 6.39 -3.59
CA ARG A 475 4.41 6.77 -3.24
C ARG A 475 3.92 8.00 -4.05
N PHE A 476 4.82 8.95 -4.36
CA PHE A 476 4.51 10.10 -5.21
C PHE A 476 4.21 9.72 -6.69
N ARG A 477 4.55 8.49 -7.10
CA ARG A 477 4.18 7.87 -8.38
C ARG A 477 3.04 6.88 -8.24
N LYS A 478 2.27 6.96 -7.14
CA LYS A 478 1.13 6.09 -6.83
C LYS A 478 1.51 4.62 -6.61
N ALA A 479 2.75 4.37 -6.21
CA ALA A 479 3.14 3.06 -5.70
C ALA A 479 2.37 2.77 -4.40
N GLU A 480 1.79 1.59 -4.31
CA GLU A 480 1.02 1.12 -3.17
C GLU A 480 1.67 -0.17 -2.65
N VAL A 481 2.34 -0.06 -1.50
CA VAL A 481 3.06 -1.20 -0.90
C VAL A 481 2.11 -2.31 -0.49
N SER A 482 0.88 -1.96 -0.14
CA SER A 482 -0.21 -2.89 0.16
C SER A 482 -0.41 -3.93 -0.94
N LEU A 483 -0.19 -3.57 -2.22
CA LEU A 483 -0.32 -4.51 -3.34
C LEU A 483 0.71 -5.63 -3.28
N PHE A 484 1.94 -5.32 -2.83
CA PHE A 484 2.95 -6.36 -2.60
C PHE A 484 2.52 -7.31 -1.49
N ILE A 485 2.02 -6.78 -0.38
CA ILE A 485 1.57 -7.58 0.76
C ILE A 485 0.40 -8.46 0.36
N GLN A 486 -0.62 -7.90 -0.31
CA GLN A 486 -1.78 -8.65 -0.81
C GLN A 486 -1.38 -9.76 -1.78
N ALA A 487 -0.46 -9.50 -2.72
CA ALA A 487 0.03 -10.54 -3.64
C ALA A 487 0.80 -11.65 -2.90
N PHE A 488 1.59 -11.28 -1.88
CA PHE A 488 2.36 -12.23 -1.07
C PHE A 488 1.46 -13.12 -0.21
N GLU A 489 0.32 -12.61 0.23
CA GLU A 489 -0.71 -13.32 1.00
C GLU A 489 -1.72 -14.08 0.12
N GLY A 490 -1.62 -13.97 -1.22
CA GLY A 490 -2.50 -14.65 -2.17
C GLY A 490 -3.81 -13.90 -2.49
N GLY A 491 -3.91 -12.62 -2.14
CA GLY A 491 -5.07 -11.78 -2.42
C GLY A 491 -5.17 -11.26 -3.86
N LEU A 492 -4.05 -11.24 -4.59
CA LEU A 492 -3.98 -10.83 -6.01
C LEU A 492 -3.62 -12.00 -6.91
N PHE A 493 -3.89 -11.87 -8.21
CA PHE A 493 -3.60 -12.91 -9.23
C PHE A 493 -4.15 -14.30 -8.86
N GLN A 494 -5.37 -14.36 -8.32
CA GLN A 494 -5.98 -15.60 -7.79
C GLN A 494 -6.09 -16.72 -8.83
N HIS A 495 -6.06 -16.42 -10.13
CA HIS A 495 -6.03 -17.39 -11.23
C HIS A 495 -4.66 -18.03 -11.44
N ILE A 496 -3.59 -17.53 -10.78
CA ILE A 496 -2.22 -18.04 -10.85
C ILE A 496 -1.81 -18.57 -9.48
N ALA A 497 -1.26 -19.80 -9.44
CA ALA A 497 -0.71 -20.36 -8.22
C ALA A 497 0.65 -19.70 -7.88
N LEU A 498 0.64 -18.52 -7.26
CA LEU A 498 1.83 -17.83 -6.80
C LEU A 498 2.36 -18.46 -5.50
N THR A 499 3.62 -18.88 -5.51
CA THR A 499 4.29 -19.38 -4.31
C THR A 499 5.13 -18.27 -3.68
N PRO A 500 4.85 -17.85 -2.42
CA PRO A 500 5.63 -16.84 -1.74
C PRO A 500 6.98 -17.40 -1.28
N LEU A 501 8.06 -16.67 -1.55
CA LEU A 501 9.43 -16.97 -1.12
C LEU A 501 10.05 -15.75 -0.47
N GLN A 502 10.85 -15.96 0.58
CA GLN A 502 11.55 -14.91 1.27
C GLN A 502 13.06 -15.18 1.26
N LEU A 503 13.84 -14.21 0.75
CA LEU A 503 15.29 -14.20 0.85
C LEU A 503 15.71 -13.37 2.06
N ARG A 504 16.73 -13.84 2.79
CA ARG A 504 17.22 -13.16 3.99
C ARG A 504 18.73 -12.98 4.01
N VAL A 505 19.49 -13.68 3.16
CA VAL A 505 20.93 -13.55 3.12
C VAL A 505 21.34 -12.30 2.37
N ASN A 506 22.11 -11.43 3.04
CA ASN A 506 22.67 -10.20 2.48
C ASN A 506 24.13 -10.42 2.05
N PHE A 507 24.41 -10.17 0.77
CA PHE A 507 25.75 -10.31 0.17
C PHE A 507 26.52 -8.98 0.09
N ARG A 508 25.89 -7.87 0.41
CA ARG A 508 26.44 -6.52 0.24
C ARG A 508 27.06 -5.96 1.51
N SER A 509 26.35 -6.10 2.64
CA SER A 509 26.69 -5.41 3.87
C SER A 509 27.59 -6.25 4.78
N THR A 510 28.43 -5.58 5.60
CA THR A 510 29.25 -6.22 6.64
C THR A 510 28.40 -6.59 7.86
N ILE A 511 28.91 -7.49 8.70
CA ILE A 511 28.21 -7.94 9.91
C ILE A 511 27.83 -6.77 10.83
N PRO A 512 28.71 -5.79 11.15
CA PRO A 512 28.33 -4.67 12.02
C PRO A 512 27.14 -3.85 11.51
N VAL A 513 27.07 -3.60 10.19
CA VAL A 513 25.96 -2.86 9.58
C VAL A 513 24.66 -3.64 9.71
N LEU A 514 24.66 -4.93 9.40
CA LEU A 514 23.48 -5.78 9.51
C LEU A 514 23.00 -5.91 10.96
N SER A 515 23.93 -6.09 11.90
CA SER A 515 23.58 -6.17 13.32
C SER A 515 22.91 -4.89 13.82
N TRP A 516 23.46 -3.73 13.43
CA TRP A 516 22.89 -2.45 13.79
C TRP A 516 21.48 -2.24 13.18
N VAL A 517 21.31 -2.58 11.89
CA VAL A 517 20.01 -2.48 11.21
C VAL A 517 18.98 -3.41 11.88
N ASN A 518 19.33 -4.67 12.15
CA ASN A 518 18.44 -5.63 12.80
C ASN A 518 18.09 -5.25 14.25
N GLU A 519 18.93 -4.49 14.94
CA GLU A 519 18.67 -3.99 16.29
C GLU A 519 17.75 -2.76 16.29
N VAL A 520 17.94 -1.84 15.35
CA VAL A 520 17.28 -0.52 15.35
C VAL A 520 15.93 -0.55 14.62
N PHE A 521 15.85 -1.17 13.45
CA PHE A 521 14.69 -1.07 12.57
C PHE A 521 13.41 -1.74 13.09
N PRO A 522 13.45 -2.81 13.91
CA PRO A 522 12.23 -3.31 14.56
C PRO A 522 11.54 -2.29 15.48
N GLY A 523 12.29 -1.31 15.99
CA GLY A 523 11.74 -0.20 16.76
C GLY A 523 11.26 1.00 15.94
N VAL A 524 11.59 1.05 14.65
CA VAL A 524 11.24 2.14 13.72
C VAL A 524 10.09 1.75 12.79
N MET A 525 10.07 0.48 12.35
CA MET A 525 9.06 -0.05 11.45
C MET A 525 7.83 -0.56 12.22
N PRO A 526 6.65 -0.63 11.58
CA PRO A 526 5.46 -1.23 12.18
C PRO A 526 5.70 -2.65 12.71
N LYS A 527 5.00 -3.03 13.79
CA LYS A 527 5.12 -4.35 14.41
C LYS A 527 4.52 -5.48 13.57
N SER A 528 3.50 -5.15 12.78
CA SER A 528 2.85 -6.06 11.82
C SER A 528 2.70 -5.37 10.47
N SER A 529 2.64 -6.17 9.41
CA SER A 529 2.24 -5.66 8.10
C SER A 529 0.72 -5.48 8.07
N ASP A 530 0.25 -4.35 7.54
CA ASP A 530 -1.17 -4.06 7.35
C ASP A 530 -1.39 -3.46 5.95
N PRO A 531 -2.06 -4.19 5.04
CA PRO A 531 -2.33 -3.69 3.70
C PRO A 531 -3.21 -2.44 3.66
N LEU A 532 -4.06 -2.20 4.69
CA LEU A 532 -4.95 -1.03 4.72
C LEU A 532 -4.20 0.25 5.07
N GLU A 533 -3.12 0.15 5.83
CA GLU A 533 -2.31 1.27 6.27
C GLU A 533 -1.00 1.44 5.48
N ASP A 534 -0.78 0.64 4.43
CA ASP A 534 0.53 0.51 3.76
C ASP A 534 1.68 0.22 4.74
N ALA A 535 1.36 -0.42 5.86
CA ALA A 535 2.32 -0.72 6.92
C ALA A 535 3.11 -1.97 6.59
N VAL A 536 4.43 -1.89 6.71
CA VAL A 536 5.35 -2.99 6.43
C VAL A 536 6.14 -3.35 7.68
N HIS A 537 6.04 -4.62 8.08
CA HIS A 537 6.85 -5.17 9.17
C HIS A 537 8.32 -5.34 8.74
N TYR A 538 9.23 -5.06 9.67
CA TYR A 538 10.65 -5.25 9.43
C TYR A 538 11.01 -6.74 9.27
N SER A 539 11.71 -7.07 8.18
CA SER A 539 12.24 -8.41 7.91
C SER A 539 13.76 -8.44 8.10
N GLU A 540 14.23 -9.24 9.06
CA GLU A 540 15.65 -9.35 9.37
C GLU A 540 16.47 -9.90 8.21
N SER A 541 17.70 -9.34 8.04
CA SER A 541 18.70 -9.81 7.08
C SER A 541 19.88 -10.46 7.79
N TYR A 542 20.41 -11.52 7.19
CA TYR A 542 21.54 -12.29 7.74
C TYR A 542 22.78 -12.14 6.85
N PRO A 543 23.97 -12.07 7.43
CA PRO A 543 25.20 -11.96 6.65
C PRO A 543 25.46 -13.26 5.86
N ARG A 544 26.04 -13.12 4.66
CA ARG A 544 26.50 -14.30 3.90
C ARG A 544 27.51 -15.12 4.70
N PRO A 545 27.61 -16.44 4.48
CA PRO A 545 28.68 -17.25 5.04
C PRO A 545 30.07 -16.67 4.68
N GLY A 546 30.93 -16.49 5.68
CA GLY A 546 32.27 -15.89 5.48
C GLY A 546 32.26 -14.36 5.34
N ALA A 547 31.16 -13.67 5.66
CA ALA A 547 31.16 -12.20 5.71
C ALA A 547 32.16 -11.67 6.73
N GLY A 548 32.89 -10.59 6.37
CA GLY A 548 33.85 -9.96 7.25
C GLY A 548 33.21 -9.30 8.47
N ALA A 549 33.83 -9.47 9.63
CA ALA A 549 33.49 -8.77 10.87
C ALA A 549 34.07 -7.34 10.94
N ALA A 550 34.86 -6.94 9.93
CA ALA A 550 35.48 -5.64 9.87
C ALA A 550 34.49 -4.54 9.55
N GLY A 551 34.60 -3.42 10.23
CA GLY A 551 33.76 -2.23 10.08
C GLY A 551 33.20 -1.78 11.43
N ASN A 552 32.72 -0.55 11.46
CA ASN A 552 32.05 0.06 12.61
C ASN A 552 30.87 0.90 12.11
N VAL A 553 29.81 0.98 12.91
CA VAL A 553 28.71 1.90 12.68
C VAL A 553 28.83 3.05 13.66
N MET A 554 28.97 4.26 13.14
CA MET A 554 28.96 5.49 13.93
C MET A 554 27.68 6.26 13.64
N THR A 555 26.96 6.61 14.71
CA THR A 555 25.78 7.47 14.63
C THR A 555 26.14 8.85 15.13
N ARG A 556 25.88 9.88 14.33
CA ARG A 556 25.99 11.29 14.76
C ARG A 556 24.63 11.95 14.65
N VAL A 557 24.30 12.72 15.69
CA VAL A 557 23.05 13.49 15.73
C VAL A 557 23.42 14.96 15.74
N SER A 558 22.97 15.71 14.73
CA SER A 558 23.06 17.16 14.70
C SER A 558 21.71 17.77 15.07
N VAL A 559 21.70 18.73 16.00
CA VAL A 559 20.48 19.41 16.44
C VAL A 559 20.12 20.57 15.50
N HIS A 560 21.09 21.07 14.76
CA HIS A 560 20.90 22.12 13.75
C HIS A 560 21.41 21.63 12.39
N ARG A 561 20.73 22.03 11.34
CA ARG A 561 21.20 21.74 9.97
C ARG A 561 22.43 22.57 9.67
N ASP A 562 23.56 21.91 9.47
CA ASP A 562 24.84 22.50 9.02
C ASP A 562 25.42 21.56 7.97
N ASP A 563 25.16 21.89 6.71
CA ASP A 563 25.55 21.08 5.54
C ASP A 563 27.10 21.02 5.38
N GLU A 564 27.85 22.04 5.87
CA GLU A 564 29.31 22.05 5.82
C GLU A 564 29.93 21.17 6.91
N GLU A 565 29.32 21.13 8.09
CA GLU A 565 29.75 20.25 9.18
C GLU A 565 29.45 18.79 8.82
N GLU A 566 28.27 18.50 8.24
CA GLU A 566 27.92 17.17 7.75
C GLU A 566 28.88 16.70 6.69
N ALA A 567 29.20 17.53 5.68
CA ALA A 567 30.15 17.19 4.62
C ALA A 567 31.55 16.91 5.16
N ARG A 568 32.04 17.67 6.16
CA ARG A 568 33.33 17.40 6.82
C ARG A 568 33.36 16.05 7.51
N HIS A 569 32.28 15.71 8.23
CA HIS A 569 32.19 14.43 8.92
C HIS A 569 32.06 13.21 8.00
N VAL A 570 31.52 13.38 6.80
CA VAL A 570 31.45 12.30 5.79
C VAL A 570 32.82 12.06 5.16
N ILE A 571 33.66 13.10 5.06
CA ILE A 571 35.03 13.00 4.47
C ILE A 571 36.05 12.45 5.46
N GLU A 572 35.93 12.76 6.75
CA GLU A 572 36.77 12.18 7.83
C GLU A 572 36.39 10.70 8.10
#